data_ece07830336f2ac9e5affc4bed652a87
#
_entry.id   ece07830336f2ac9e5affc4bed652a87
#
_cell.length_a   1.000
_cell.length_b   1.000
_cell.length_c   1.000
_cell.angle_alpha   90.00
_cell.angle_beta   90.00
_cell.angle_gamma   90.00
#
_symmetry.space_group_name_H-M   'P 1'
#
loop_
_entity.id
_entity.type
_entity.pdbx_description
1 polymer ?
#
loop_
_entity_poly.entity_id
_entity_poly.type
_entity_poly.pdbx_seq_one_letter_code
_entity_poly.pdbx_strand_id
1 'polypeptide(L)'
;MLMANELVKFELPGVQAGGIRTVGQIRATNTLIFHAGQNGMVVTLELLTTHTPGVPVVNDQNEFIGFISESDVLRALKAGKDLSLLTAEDLMVHDRIVVTPETTIEAAVTIMEEKRLLNLPVKEDGRVVYSVTRHDLLRAWIGLGTSGED
;
A
#
# COMPACT_ATOMS: atom_id res chain seq x y z
N MET A 1 -14.22 32.17 3.75
CA MET A 1 -13.59 31.55 2.61
C MET A 1 -14.09 30.13 2.46
N LEU A 2 -14.33 29.71 1.24
CA LEU A 2 -14.75 28.35 1.02
C LEU A 2 -13.64 27.40 1.37
N MET A 3 -13.99 26.35 2.01
CA MET A 3 -13.02 25.34 2.34
C MET A 3 -12.67 24.56 1.09
N ALA A 4 -11.43 24.10 1.05
CA ALA A 4 -10.97 23.33 -0.08
C ALA A 4 -11.87 22.12 -0.35
N ASN A 5 -12.32 21.46 0.72
CA ASN A 5 -13.16 20.29 0.53
C ASN A 5 -14.54 20.63 -0.06
N GLU A 6 -15.02 21.83 0.18
CA GLU A 6 -16.26 22.22 -0.45
C GLU A 6 -16.06 22.44 -1.95
N LEU A 7 -14.94 23.04 -2.33
CA LEU A 7 -14.66 23.22 -3.74
C LEU A 7 -14.53 21.89 -4.45
N VAL A 8 -13.85 20.95 -3.82
CA VAL A 8 -13.67 19.63 -4.41
C VAL A 8 -15.01 18.95 -4.59
N LYS A 9 -15.93 19.12 -3.66
CA LYS A 9 -17.16 18.37 -3.68
C LYS A 9 -18.01 18.66 -4.90
N PHE A 10 -17.94 19.86 -5.46
CA PHE A 10 -18.88 20.16 -6.51
C PHE A 10 -18.30 20.85 -7.71
N GLU A 11 -17.02 21.12 -7.71
CA GLU A 11 -16.48 21.87 -8.83
C GLU A 11 -15.85 21.01 -9.89
N LEU A 12 -15.53 19.78 -9.60
CA LEU A 12 -14.80 18.96 -10.54
C LEU A 12 -15.74 18.04 -11.29
N PRO A 13 -15.81 18.17 -12.61
CA PRO A 13 -16.66 17.26 -13.39
C PRO A 13 -16.23 15.82 -13.18
N GLY A 14 -17.18 14.94 -13.01
CA GLY A 14 -16.89 13.53 -12.79
C GLY A 14 -16.70 13.14 -11.34
N VAL A 15 -16.54 14.11 -10.46
CA VAL A 15 -16.46 13.81 -9.04
C VAL A 15 -17.87 13.75 -8.49
N GLN A 16 -18.19 12.67 -7.83
CA GLN A 16 -19.54 12.49 -7.32
C GLN A 16 -19.63 12.91 -5.88
N ALA A 17 -20.69 13.62 -5.56
CA ALA A 17 -20.94 14.01 -4.18
C ALA A 17 -21.04 12.77 -3.33
N GLY A 18 -20.30 12.74 -2.22
CA GLY A 18 -20.30 11.58 -1.37
C GLY A 18 -19.51 10.42 -1.91
N GLY A 19 -18.75 10.61 -3.00
CA GLY A 19 -18.06 9.53 -3.66
C GLY A 19 -17.22 8.65 -2.76
N ILE A 20 -16.00 8.39 -3.12
CA ILE A 20 -15.17 7.45 -2.37
C ILE A 20 -14.76 8.06 -1.05
N ARG A 21 -15.13 7.42 0.05
CA ARG A 21 -14.87 7.94 1.38
C ARG A 21 -13.94 7.06 2.18
N THR A 22 -13.94 5.77 1.93
CA THR A 22 -13.14 4.83 2.72
C THR A 22 -12.28 3.99 1.82
N VAL A 23 -11.23 3.43 2.41
CA VAL A 23 -10.28 2.56 1.71
C VAL A 23 -11.00 1.37 1.09
N GLY A 24 -12.00 0.83 1.79
CA GLY A 24 -12.72 -0.35 1.29
C GLY A 24 -13.47 -0.12 0.00
N GLN A 25 -13.72 1.14 -0.37
CA GLN A 25 -14.39 1.45 -1.61
C GLN A 25 -13.44 1.53 -2.80
N ILE A 26 -12.14 1.47 -2.54
CA ILE A 26 -11.15 1.45 -3.61
C ILE A 26 -11.06 0.04 -4.16
N ARG A 27 -11.04 -0.07 -5.48
CA ARG A 27 -10.89 -1.37 -6.10
C ARG A 27 -9.50 -1.92 -5.80
N ALA A 28 -9.44 -3.13 -5.30
CA ALA A 28 -8.17 -3.76 -4.96
C ALA A 28 -7.42 -4.10 -6.26
N THR A 29 -6.31 -3.42 -6.48
CA THR A 29 -5.49 -3.65 -7.67
C THR A 29 -4.11 -4.18 -7.32
N ASN A 30 -3.69 -4.00 -6.07
CA ASN A 30 -2.36 -4.43 -5.65
C ASN A 30 -2.51 -5.49 -4.56
N THR A 31 -2.51 -6.76 -4.98
CA THR A 31 -2.69 -7.88 -4.07
C THR A 31 -1.41 -8.64 -3.79
N LEU A 32 -0.27 -8.09 -4.18
CA LEU A 32 1.02 -8.76 -3.97
C LEU A 32 1.33 -8.85 -2.48
N ILE A 33 1.71 -10.03 -2.03
CA ILE A 33 2.07 -10.30 -0.64
C ILE A 33 3.26 -11.25 -0.69
N PHE A 34 4.26 -11.00 0.14
CA PHE A 34 5.40 -11.88 0.24
C PHE A 34 5.30 -12.76 1.47
N HIS A 35 5.88 -13.94 1.38
CA HIS A 35 6.00 -14.84 2.52
C HIS A 35 7.41 -14.77 3.10
N ALA A 36 7.50 -14.88 4.41
CA ALA A 36 8.74 -14.64 5.15
C ALA A 36 9.95 -15.42 4.60
N GLY A 37 9.72 -16.64 4.16
CA GLY A 37 10.80 -17.50 3.69
C GLY A 37 11.17 -17.35 2.22
N GLN A 38 10.52 -16.46 1.49
CA GLN A 38 10.86 -16.31 0.08
C GLN A 38 12.24 -15.74 -0.11
N ASN A 39 12.90 -16.18 -1.18
CA ASN A 39 14.27 -15.76 -1.48
C ASN A 39 14.33 -14.27 -1.80
N GLY A 40 15.35 -13.60 -1.26
CA GLY A 40 15.47 -12.14 -1.42
C GLY A 40 15.64 -11.68 -2.84
N MET A 41 16.32 -12.45 -3.69
CA MET A 41 16.45 -12.09 -5.10
C MET A 41 15.11 -12.22 -5.81
N VAL A 42 14.35 -13.27 -5.50
CA VAL A 42 13.02 -13.46 -6.09
C VAL A 42 12.09 -12.32 -5.69
N VAL A 43 12.12 -11.95 -4.41
CA VAL A 43 11.35 -10.82 -3.90
C VAL A 43 11.70 -9.54 -4.66
N THR A 44 13.00 -9.30 -4.85
CA THR A 44 13.47 -8.10 -5.53
C THR A 44 12.98 -8.06 -6.97
N LEU A 45 13.05 -9.19 -7.67
CA LEU A 45 12.60 -9.26 -9.05
C LEU A 45 11.09 -9.03 -9.15
N GLU A 46 10.33 -9.50 -8.16
CA GLU A 46 8.89 -9.25 -8.13
C GLU A 46 8.58 -7.77 -7.96
N LEU A 47 9.30 -7.09 -7.07
CA LEU A 47 9.11 -5.65 -6.89
C LEU A 47 9.36 -4.92 -8.22
N LEU A 48 10.43 -5.29 -8.91
CA LEU A 48 10.77 -4.63 -10.16
C LEU A 48 9.77 -4.94 -11.26
N THR A 49 9.37 -6.19 -11.37
CA THR A 49 8.47 -6.62 -12.45
C THR A 49 7.09 -5.99 -12.29
N THR A 50 6.62 -5.87 -11.06
CA THR A 50 5.29 -5.34 -10.81
C THR A 50 5.28 -3.84 -10.60
N HIS A 51 6.46 -3.21 -10.58
CA HIS A 51 6.60 -1.78 -10.29
C HIS A 51 5.93 -1.39 -8.98
N THR A 52 6.02 -2.27 -8.00
CA THR A 52 5.39 -2.05 -6.70
C THR A 52 6.42 -1.48 -5.74
N PRO A 53 6.16 -0.33 -5.11
CA PRO A 53 7.17 0.29 -4.25
C PRO A 53 7.37 -0.42 -2.92
N GLY A 54 6.39 -1.18 -2.47
CA GLY A 54 6.50 -1.91 -1.22
C GLY A 54 5.40 -2.93 -1.09
N VAL A 55 5.66 -3.99 -0.30
CA VAL A 55 4.80 -5.16 -0.22
C VAL A 55 4.78 -5.68 1.22
N PRO A 56 3.61 -6.04 1.73
CA PRO A 56 3.55 -6.66 3.06
C PRO A 56 4.09 -8.07 3.04
N VAL A 57 4.63 -8.47 4.18
CA VAL A 57 5.19 -9.82 4.38
C VAL A 57 4.36 -10.52 5.43
N VAL A 58 4.01 -11.78 5.16
CA VAL A 58 3.28 -12.60 6.10
C VAL A 58 4.10 -13.84 6.47
N ASN A 59 3.77 -14.43 7.61
CA ASN A 59 4.41 -15.68 8.04
C ASN A 59 3.62 -16.89 7.56
N ASP A 60 4.01 -18.07 8.01
CA ASP A 60 3.34 -19.31 7.58
C ASP A 60 1.90 -19.40 8.01
N GLN A 61 1.50 -18.64 9.02
CA GLN A 61 0.12 -18.60 9.48
C GLN A 61 -0.65 -17.48 8.81
N ASN A 62 -0.07 -16.84 7.78
CA ASN A 62 -0.67 -15.69 7.08
C ASN A 62 -0.85 -14.47 7.97
N GLU A 63 -0.04 -14.36 9.01
CA GLU A 63 -0.05 -13.17 9.86
C GLU A 63 0.88 -12.11 9.28
N PHE A 64 0.44 -10.87 9.32
CA PHE A 64 1.23 -9.75 8.82
C PHE A 64 2.37 -9.47 9.80
N ILE A 65 3.61 -9.61 9.33
CA ILE A 65 4.77 -9.48 10.21
C ILE A 65 5.72 -8.35 9.83
N GLY A 66 5.60 -7.78 8.66
CA GLY A 66 6.50 -6.71 8.25
C GLY A 66 6.24 -6.25 6.84
N PHE A 67 7.13 -5.41 6.33
CA PHE A 67 6.93 -4.76 5.05
C PHE A 67 8.30 -4.63 4.36
N ILE A 68 8.33 -4.83 3.05
CA ILE A 68 9.56 -4.66 2.26
C ILE A 68 9.31 -3.56 1.23
N SER A 69 10.19 -2.57 1.21
CA SER A 69 10.16 -1.54 0.18
C SER A 69 11.40 -1.64 -0.69
N GLU A 70 11.36 -0.93 -1.82
CA GLU A 70 12.54 -0.84 -2.68
C GLU A 70 13.73 -0.28 -1.89
N SER A 71 13.48 0.66 -1.00
CA SER A 71 14.54 1.23 -0.17
C SER A 71 15.21 0.20 0.71
N ASP A 72 14.44 -0.76 1.23
CA ASP A 72 15.00 -1.81 2.08
C ASP A 72 15.96 -2.69 1.30
N VAL A 73 15.60 -3.02 0.06
CA VAL A 73 16.48 -3.81 -0.80
C VAL A 73 17.74 -3.03 -1.13
N LEU A 74 17.60 -1.76 -1.46
CA LEU A 74 18.76 -0.91 -1.76
C LEU A 74 19.69 -0.82 -0.56
N ARG A 75 19.13 -0.73 0.63
CA ARG A 75 19.94 -0.67 1.86
C ARG A 75 20.75 -1.95 2.03
N ALA A 76 20.14 -3.10 1.77
CA ALA A 76 20.86 -4.38 1.85
C ALA A 76 21.99 -4.46 0.83
N LEU A 77 21.71 -4.00 -0.40
CA LEU A 77 22.73 -3.99 -1.45
C LEU A 77 23.89 -3.06 -1.10
N LYS A 78 23.56 -1.87 -0.57
CA LYS A 78 24.57 -0.91 -0.18
C LYS A 78 25.48 -1.48 0.94
N ALA A 79 24.91 -2.31 1.79
CA ALA A 79 25.66 -2.96 2.85
C ALA A 79 26.47 -4.15 2.37
N GLY A 80 26.44 -4.44 1.05
CA GLY A 80 27.23 -5.53 0.49
C GLY A 80 26.61 -6.89 0.64
N LYS A 81 25.33 -6.98 0.93
CA LYS A 81 24.69 -8.27 1.15
C LYS A 81 24.29 -8.91 -0.17
N ASP A 82 24.29 -10.24 -0.16
CA ASP A 82 23.90 -11.03 -1.32
C ASP A 82 22.42 -11.38 -1.19
N LEU A 83 21.58 -10.81 -2.03
CA LEU A 83 20.14 -11.00 -1.96
C LEU A 83 19.74 -12.47 -2.09
N SER A 84 20.52 -13.25 -2.83
CA SER A 84 20.18 -14.66 -3.02
C SER A 84 20.39 -15.49 -1.75
N LEU A 85 21.07 -14.95 -0.77
CA LEU A 85 21.31 -15.62 0.52
C LEU A 85 20.38 -15.11 1.62
N LEU A 86 19.51 -14.16 1.28
CA LEU A 86 18.58 -13.57 2.25
C LEU A 86 17.17 -14.03 1.96
N THR A 87 16.31 -13.89 2.97
CA THR A 87 14.88 -14.15 2.81
C THR A 87 14.12 -12.83 2.89
N ALA A 88 12.83 -12.88 2.56
CA ALA A 88 11.98 -11.73 2.73
C ALA A 88 12.02 -11.21 4.17
N GLU A 89 12.03 -12.14 5.12
CA GLU A 89 12.09 -11.76 6.53
C GLU A 89 13.37 -11.01 6.87
N ASP A 90 14.49 -11.37 6.23
CA ASP A 90 15.75 -10.67 6.44
C ASP A 90 15.73 -9.25 5.88
N LEU A 91 14.95 -9.01 4.83
CA LEU A 91 14.91 -7.72 4.17
C LEU A 91 13.88 -6.77 4.76
N MET A 92 12.84 -7.29 5.36
CA MET A 92 11.69 -6.50 5.79
C MET A 92 12.00 -5.59 6.96
N VAL A 93 11.22 -4.51 7.08
CA VAL A 93 11.16 -3.76 8.32
C VAL A 93 9.95 -4.29 9.10
N HIS A 94 10.02 -4.15 10.42
CA HIS A 94 8.99 -4.73 11.30
C HIS A 94 7.81 -3.80 11.56
N ASP A 95 7.77 -2.66 10.87
CA ASP A 95 6.63 -1.76 10.96
C ASP A 95 5.40 -2.46 10.45
N ARG A 96 4.35 -2.44 11.24
CA ARG A 96 3.11 -3.11 10.90
C ARG A 96 1.98 -2.10 10.84
N ILE A 97 2.22 -1.04 10.07
CA ILE A 97 1.21 -0.01 9.87
C ILE A 97 0.21 -0.54 8.83
N VAL A 98 -1.04 -0.65 9.24
CA VAL A 98 -2.10 -1.14 8.36
C VAL A 98 -3.28 -0.19 8.47
N VAL A 99 -4.14 -0.27 7.47
CA VAL A 99 -5.46 0.37 7.52
C VAL A 99 -6.49 -0.73 7.35
N THR A 100 -7.74 -0.39 7.58
CA THR A 100 -8.85 -1.33 7.40
C THR A 100 -9.76 -0.78 6.31
N PRO A 101 -10.70 -1.58 5.79
CA PRO A 101 -11.64 -1.07 4.80
C PRO A 101 -12.44 0.14 5.28
N GLU A 102 -12.62 0.28 6.59
CA GLU A 102 -13.37 1.40 7.15
C GLU A 102 -12.55 2.66 7.33
N THR A 103 -11.23 2.58 7.15
CA THR A 103 -10.36 3.76 7.27
C THR A 103 -10.75 4.77 6.19
N THR A 104 -10.90 6.04 6.58
CA THR A 104 -11.25 7.07 5.61
C THR A 104 -10.07 7.36 4.72
N ILE A 105 -10.37 7.87 3.53
CA ILE A 105 -9.31 8.27 2.58
C ILE A 105 -8.41 9.32 3.23
N GLU A 106 -9.01 10.28 3.92
CA GLU A 106 -8.23 11.33 4.57
C GLU A 106 -7.29 10.77 5.63
N ALA A 107 -7.77 9.83 6.43
CA ALA A 107 -6.93 9.23 7.46
C ALA A 107 -5.78 8.44 6.83
N ALA A 108 -6.05 7.72 5.75
CA ALA A 108 -5.02 6.97 5.05
C ALA A 108 -3.95 7.91 4.48
N VAL A 109 -4.37 9.03 3.89
CA VAL A 109 -3.43 10.02 3.35
C VAL A 109 -2.56 10.58 4.47
N THR A 110 -3.16 10.88 5.61
CA THR A 110 -2.42 11.40 6.76
C THR A 110 -1.35 10.42 7.21
N ILE A 111 -1.71 9.12 7.28
CA ILE A 111 -0.75 8.09 7.67
C ILE A 111 0.41 8.03 6.66
N MET A 112 0.10 8.08 5.38
CA MET A 112 1.16 8.05 4.36
C MET A 112 2.12 9.22 4.49
N GLU A 113 1.57 10.40 4.74
CA GLU A 113 2.41 11.59 4.88
C GLU A 113 3.27 11.54 6.12
N GLU A 114 2.67 11.18 7.24
CA GLU A 114 3.40 11.17 8.50
C GLU A 114 4.47 10.10 8.54
N LYS A 115 4.19 8.96 7.95
CA LYS A 115 5.11 7.82 7.98
C LYS A 115 5.94 7.71 6.70
N ARG A 116 5.73 8.60 5.73
CA ARG A 116 6.46 8.64 4.47
C ARG A 116 6.38 7.31 3.74
N LEU A 117 5.17 6.78 3.65
CA LEU A 117 4.92 5.52 2.97
C LEU A 117 4.40 5.76 1.57
N LEU A 118 4.65 4.81 0.68
CA LEU A 118 4.16 4.89 -0.69
C LEU A 118 2.93 4.02 -0.89
N ASN A 119 2.69 3.09 0.00
CA ASN A 119 1.49 2.28 -0.01
C ASN A 119 1.21 1.78 1.40
N LEU A 120 -0.04 1.35 1.61
CA LEU A 120 -0.50 0.88 2.92
C LEU A 120 -1.18 -0.46 2.75
N PRO A 121 -0.79 -1.46 3.55
CA PRO A 121 -1.52 -2.72 3.57
C PRO A 121 -2.91 -2.53 4.17
N VAL A 122 -3.89 -3.24 3.62
CA VAL A 122 -5.27 -3.22 4.10
C VAL A 122 -5.57 -4.55 4.76
N LYS A 123 -5.97 -4.48 6.02
CA LYS A 123 -6.27 -5.67 6.81
C LYS A 123 -7.77 -5.83 6.92
N GLU A 124 -8.24 -7.01 6.55
CA GLU A 124 -9.65 -7.32 6.59
C GLU A 124 -9.80 -8.70 7.21
N ASP A 125 -10.66 -8.82 8.20
CA ASP A 125 -10.88 -10.08 8.92
C ASP A 125 -9.57 -10.69 9.44
N GLY A 126 -8.70 -9.84 9.95
CA GLY A 126 -7.45 -10.29 10.55
C GLY A 126 -6.32 -10.57 9.59
N ARG A 127 -6.53 -10.39 8.29
CA ARG A 127 -5.52 -10.70 7.27
C ARG A 127 -5.28 -9.52 6.37
N VAL A 128 -4.03 -9.36 5.92
CA VAL A 128 -3.73 -8.37 4.89
C VAL A 128 -4.17 -8.96 3.55
N VAL A 129 -5.07 -8.25 2.87
CA VAL A 129 -5.67 -8.77 1.64
C VAL A 129 -5.21 -8.01 0.40
N TYR A 130 -4.81 -6.75 0.54
CA TYR A 130 -4.27 -5.96 -0.56
C TYR A 130 -3.60 -4.72 0.01
N SER A 131 -3.04 -3.91 -0.86
CA SER A 131 -2.45 -2.63 -0.45
C SER A 131 -3.02 -1.52 -1.30
N VAL A 132 -3.11 -0.32 -0.72
CA VAL A 132 -3.49 0.87 -1.49
C VAL A 132 -2.27 1.76 -1.62
N THR A 133 -2.12 2.38 -2.78
CA THR A 133 -0.97 3.23 -3.09
C THR A 133 -1.38 4.69 -3.02
N ARG A 134 -0.39 5.58 -3.06
CA ARG A 134 -0.67 7.01 -3.18
C ARG A 134 -1.55 7.30 -4.39
N HIS A 135 -1.28 6.60 -5.49
CA HIS A 135 -2.06 6.75 -6.71
C HIS A 135 -3.52 6.40 -6.47
N ASP A 136 -3.76 5.28 -5.77
CA ASP A 136 -5.12 4.86 -5.44
C ASP A 136 -5.84 5.90 -4.61
N LEU A 137 -5.15 6.45 -3.60
CA LEU A 137 -5.77 7.43 -2.72
C LEU A 137 -6.05 8.73 -3.46
N LEU A 138 -5.15 9.13 -4.36
CA LEU A 138 -5.38 10.32 -5.15
C LEU A 138 -6.61 10.17 -6.05
N ARG A 139 -6.71 9.03 -6.74
CA ARG A 139 -7.88 8.77 -7.57
C ARG A 139 -9.16 8.78 -6.74
N ALA A 140 -9.10 8.15 -5.57
CA ALA A 140 -10.25 8.08 -4.69
C ALA A 140 -10.68 9.46 -4.20
N TRP A 141 -9.70 10.29 -3.86
CA TRP A 141 -9.99 11.62 -3.33
C TRP A 141 -10.77 12.46 -4.32
N ILE A 142 -10.46 12.34 -5.61
CA ILE A 142 -11.17 13.12 -6.61
C ILE A 142 -12.37 12.37 -7.20
N GLY A 143 -12.75 11.26 -6.60
CA GLY A 143 -13.97 10.56 -6.96
C GLY A 143 -13.85 9.54 -8.07
N LEU A 144 -12.61 9.16 -8.44
CA LEU A 144 -12.38 8.19 -9.49
C LEU A 144 -11.91 6.86 -8.92
N GLY A 145 -11.89 5.84 -9.73
CA GLY A 145 -11.16 4.62 -9.40
C GLY A 145 -11.88 3.61 -8.56
N THR A 146 -13.19 3.64 -8.53
CA THR A 146 -13.92 2.58 -7.87
C THR A 146 -14.46 1.61 -8.87
N SER A 147 -14.63 0.43 -8.46
CA SER A 147 -15.50 -0.55 -9.05
C SER A 147 -15.51 -0.57 -10.55
N GLY A 148 -14.41 -0.38 -11.15
CA GLY A 148 -14.31 -0.72 -12.56
C GLY A 148 -14.93 0.20 -13.54
N GLU A 149 -15.11 1.43 -13.18
CA GLU A 149 -15.46 2.37 -14.16
C GLU A 149 -14.37 2.70 -15.05
N ASP A 150 -13.22 2.32 -14.82
CA ASP A 150 -12.08 2.70 -15.64
C ASP A 150 -12.00 1.96 -16.93
#